data_5150a1471d2c3cfd72ffd9870953345c
#
_entry.id   5150a1471d2c3cfd72ffd9870953345c
#
_cell.length_a   1.000
_cell.length_b   1.000
_cell.length_c   1.000
_cell.angle_alpha   90.00
_cell.angle_beta   90.00
_cell.angle_gamma   90.00
#
_symmetry.space_group_name_H-M   'P 1'
#
loop_
_entity.id
_entity.type
_entity.pdbx_description
1 polymer ?
#
loop_
_entity_poly.entity_id
_entity_poly.type
_entity_poly.pdbx_seq_one_letter_code
_entity_poly.pdbx_strand_id
1 'polypeptide(L)'
;MSDSESSILQGTLDLMVLKTLEHLGPLHGYGIALRIEQVGERALIVNQGTVYLCLVRLVQKKWIRAAWGVSDNNRRAKFYALTKAGRKQLRAETENWERVAGVMGRVLHPRTGS
;
A
#
# COMPACT_ATOMS: atom_id res chain seq x y z
N MET A 1 17.42 -14.20 1.55
CA MET A 1 16.07 -13.62 1.56
C MET A 1 15.07 -14.60 0.99
N SER A 2 14.00 -14.83 1.66
CA SER A 2 13.04 -15.80 1.19
C SER A 2 11.95 -15.16 0.35
N ASP A 3 11.48 -15.90 -0.64
CA ASP A 3 10.40 -15.43 -1.51
C ASP A 3 9.09 -15.27 -0.74
N SER A 4 8.86 -16.11 0.27
CA SER A 4 7.66 -16.03 1.07
C SER A 4 7.59 -14.74 1.86
N GLU A 5 8.73 -14.25 2.34
CA GLU A 5 8.81 -12.98 3.04
C GLU A 5 8.46 -11.82 2.09
N SER A 6 9.01 -11.84 0.87
CA SER A 6 8.69 -10.86 -0.14
C SER A 6 7.21 -10.87 -0.52
N SER A 7 6.62 -12.06 -0.62
CA SER A 7 5.20 -12.18 -0.98
C SER A 7 4.29 -11.61 0.08
N ILE A 8 4.59 -11.86 1.35
CA ILE A 8 3.81 -11.34 2.46
C ILE A 8 3.89 -9.81 2.48
N LEU A 9 5.11 -9.30 2.35
CA LEU A 9 5.32 -7.85 2.33
C LEU A 9 4.64 -7.21 1.12
N GLN A 10 4.63 -7.90 -0.02
CA GLN A 10 4.04 -7.39 -1.24
C GLN A 10 2.54 -7.13 -1.08
N GLY A 11 1.79 -8.10 -0.54
CA GLY A 11 0.36 -7.91 -0.32
C GLY A 11 0.07 -6.79 0.67
N THR A 12 0.88 -6.71 1.71
CA THR A 12 0.77 -5.64 2.70
C THR A 12 1.05 -4.27 2.07
N LEU A 13 2.04 -4.20 1.19
CA LEU A 13 2.38 -2.95 0.52
C LEU A 13 1.26 -2.50 -0.42
N ASP A 14 0.65 -3.44 -1.13
CA ASP A 14 -0.47 -3.12 -2.02
C ASP A 14 -1.58 -2.40 -1.23
N LEU A 15 -1.91 -2.92 -0.06
CA LEU A 15 -2.95 -2.31 0.79
C LEU A 15 -2.54 -0.91 1.24
N MET A 16 -1.28 -0.74 1.63
CA MET A 16 -0.77 0.57 2.06
C MET A 16 -0.84 1.60 0.93
N VAL A 17 -0.50 1.19 -0.29
CA VAL A 17 -0.54 2.09 -1.44
C VAL A 17 -1.98 2.49 -1.75
N LEU A 18 -2.90 1.53 -1.79
CA LEU A 18 -4.30 1.82 -2.08
C LEU A 18 -4.87 2.79 -1.05
N LYS A 19 -4.58 2.57 0.22
CA LYS A 19 -5.09 3.45 1.29
C LYS A 19 -4.49 4.84 1.22
N THR A 20 -3.21 4.93 0.89
CA THR A 20 -2.54 6.21 0.74
C THR A 20 -3.20 7.05 -0.36
N LEU A 21 -3.51 6.40 -1.49
CA LEU A 21 -4.15 7.09 -2.60
C LEU A 21 -5.59 7.48 -2.29
N GLU A 22 -6.29 6.67 -1.50
CA GLU A 22 -7.64 7.04 -1.07
C GLU A 22 -7.61 8.28 -0.19
N HIS A 23 -6.66 8.31 0.72
CA HIS A 23 -6.59 9.38 1.73
C HIS A 23 -6.08 10.70 1.16
N LEU A 24 -5.03 10.65 0.34
CA LEU A 24 -4.35 11.86 -0.13
C LEU A 24 -4.72 12.26 -1.55
N GLY A 25 -5.38 11.37 -2.30
CA GLY A 25 -5.66 11.63 -3.70
C GLY A 25 -4.45 11.32 -4.59
N PRO A 26 -4.41 11.87 -5.80
CA PRO A 26 -3.32 11.51 -6.74
C PRO A 26 -1.94 11.88 -6.21
N LEU A 27 -1.01 10.94 -6.32
CA LEU A 27 0.37 11.11 -5.88
C LEU A 27 1.33 10.42 -6.83
N HIS A 28 2.55 10.94 -6.93
CA HIS A 28 3.62 10.24 -7.63
C HIS A 28 4.27 9.22 -6.70
N GLY A 29 5.06 8.30 -7.27
CA GLY A 29 5.60 7.17 -6.51
C GLY A 29 6.45 7.58 -5.32
N TYR A 30 7.29 8.62 -5.49
CA TYR A 30 8.10 9.10 -4.40
C TYR A 30 7.23 9.58 -3.22
N GLY A 31 6.16 10.32 -3.52
CA GLY A 31 5.26 10.80 -2.49
C GLY A 31 4.54 9.68 -1.75
N ILE A 32 4.19 8.63 -2.48
CA ILE A 32 3.56 7.46 -1.87
C ILE A 32 4.51 6.80 -0.88
N ALA A 33 5.75 6.54 -1.30
CA ALA A 33 6.75 5.89 -0.45
C ALA A 33 7.03 6.74 0.79
N LEU A 34 7.19 8.04 0.60
CA LEU A 34 7.47 8.96 1.70
C LEU A 34 6.33 8.97 2.72
N ARG A 35 5.09 8.98 2.23
CA ARG A 35 3.93 9.01 3.13
C ARG A 35 3.85 7.73 3.96
N ILE A 36 4.10 6.58 3.35
CA ILE A 36 4.08 5.31 4.07
C ILE A 36 5.13 5.31 5.19
N GLU A 37 6.33 5.81 4.89
CA GLU A 37 7.39 5.90 5.90
C GLU A 37 7.00 6.84 7.03
N GLN A 38 6.39 7.97 6.70
CA GLN A 38 5.97 8.95 7.69
C GLN A 38 4.90 8.39 8.63
N VAL A 39 3.89 7.74 8.06
CA VAL A 39 2.81 7.18 8.86
C VAL A 39 3.33 6.08 9.78
N GLY A 40 4.25 5.27 9.30
CA GLY A 40 4.83 4.19 10.08
C GLY A 40 5.93 4.64 11.03
N GLU A 41 6.22 5.94 11.10
CA GLU A 41 7.30 6.49 11.93
C GLU A 41 8.61 5.77 11.66
N ARG A 42 8.82 5.43 10.38
CA ARG A 42 10.02 4.78 9.88
C ARG A 42 10.24 3.36 10.42
N ALA A 43 9.22 2.78 11.03
CA ALA A 43 9.29 1.39 11.45
C ALA A 43 9.42 0.45 10.26
N LEU A 44 8.91 0.88 9.10
CA LEU A 44 9.04 0.14 7.86
C LEU A 44 9.56 1.10 6.79
N ILE A 45 10.76 0.84 6.30
CA ILE A 45 11.35 1.64 5.22
C ILE A 45 11.04 0.96 3.91
N VAL A 46 10.43 1.70 2.99
CA VAL A 46 9.94 1.15 1.75
C VAL A 46 10.82 1.60 0.60
N ASN A 47 11.42 0.65 -0.08
CA ASN A 47 12.27 0.91 -1.24
C ASN A 47 11.42 1.42 -2.40
N GLN A 48 11.87 2.49 -3.06
CA GLN A 48 11.11 3.08 -4.16
C GLN A 48 10.94 2.12 -5.33
N GLY A 49 11.94 1.28 -5.59
CA GLY A 49 11.82 0.27 -6.64
C GLY A 49 10.70 -0.72 -6.34
N THR A 50 10.56 -1.10 -5.09
CA THR A 50 9.49 -2.00 -4.66
C THR A 50 8.12 -1.33 -4.82
N VAL A 51 8.03 -0.04 -4.46
CA VAL A 51 6.81 0.72 -4.65
C VAL A 51 6.47 0.80 -6.14
N TYR A 52 7.47 1.05 -6.99
CA TYR A 52 7.24 1.14 -8.42
C TYR A 52 6.66 -0.17 -8.98
N LEU A 53 7.22 -1.31 -8.58
CA LEU A 53 6.71 -2.61 -9.03
C LEU A 53 5.28 -2.84 -8.54
N CYS A 54 4.99 -2.41 -7.33
CA CYS A 54 3.64 -2.46 -6.79
C CYS A 54 2.68 -1.63 -7.65
N LEU A 55 3.08 -0.42 -8.00
CA LEU A 55 2.25 0.47 -8.81
C LEU A 55 1.98 -0.12 -10.19
N VAL A 56 3.01 -0.71 -10.82
CA VAL A 56 2.84 -1.38 -12.12
C VAL A 56 1.77 -2.47 -12.01
N ARG A 57 1.85 -3.27 -10.96
CA ARG A 57 0.90 -4.37 -10.74
C ARG A 57 -0.52 -3.85 -10.53
N LEU A 58 -0.66 -2.80 -9.73
CA LEU A 58 -1.98 -2.25 -9.42
C LEU A 58 -2.61 -1.58 -10.65
N VAL A 59 -1.80 -0.96 -11.51
CA VAL A 59 -2.29 -0.41 -12.77
C VAL A 59 -2.79 -1.54 -13.66
N GLN A 60 -2.05 -2.64 -13.75
CA GLN A 60 -2.46 -3.79 -14.55
C GLN A 60 -3.78 -4.36 -14.08
N LYS A 61 -4.03 -4.34 -12.78
CA LYS A 61 -5.30 -4.81 -12.20
C LYS A 61 -6.41 -3.78 -12.30
N LYS A 62 -6.09 -2.57 -12.78
CA LYS A 62 -7.05 -1.47 -12.94
C LYS A 62 -7.61 -0.95 -11.63
N TRP A 63 -6.89 -1.18 -10.53
CA TRP A 63 -7.27 -0.64 -9.22
C TRP A 63 -6.76 0.78 -9.03
N ILE A 64 -5.75 1.15 -9.79
CA ILE A 64 -5.27 2.53 -9.88
C ILE A 64 -5.06 2.87 -11.35
N ARG A 65 -5.00 4.16 -11.65
CA ARG A 65 -4.66 4.63 -12.98
C ARG A 65 -3.51 5.62 -12.87
N ALA A 66 -2.77 5.77 -13.96
CA ALA A 66 -1.61 6.64 -14.00
C ALA A 66 -1.81 7.72 -15.04
N ALA A 67 -1.31 8.92 -14.76
CA ALA A 67 -1.34 10.03 -15.70
C ALA A 67 -0.12 10.90 -15.43
N TRP A 68 0.42 11.49 -16.50
CA TRP A 68 1.54 12.41 -16.37
C TRP A 68 1.05 13.74 -15.83
N GLY A 69 1.86 14.35 -14.97
CA GLY A 69 1.58 15.65 -14.41
C GLY A 69 2.88 16.32 -14.00
N VAL A 70 2.76 17.41 -13.29
CA VAL A 70 3.91 18.19 -12.83
C VAL A 70 3.92 18.18 -11.31
N SER A 71 5.06 17.79 -10.73
CA SER A 71 5.23 17.74 -9.29
C SER A 71 5.50 19.14 -8.71
N ASP A 72 5.54 19.22 -7.38
CA ASP A 72 5.75 20.48 -6.67
C ASP A 72 7.07 21.14 -7.03
N ASN A 73 8.10 20.37 -7.37
CA ASN A 73 9.37 20.96 -7.82
C ASN A 73 9.43 21.11 -9.33
N ASN A 74 8.28 21.27 -9.95
CA ASN A 74 8.16 21.58 -11.38
C ASN A 74 8.80 20.53 -12.28
N ARG A 75 8.74 19.27 -11.85
CA ARG A 75 9.24 18.15 -12.63
C ARG A 75 8.09 17.30 -13.15
N ARG A 76 8.26 16.81 -14.37
CA ARG A 76 7.29 15.90 -14.94
C ARG A 76 7.33 14.58 -14.20
N ALA A 77 6.17 14.09 -13.75
CA ALA A 77 6.08 12.85 -12.99
C ALA A 77 4.79 12.15 -13.33
N LYS A 78 4.78 10.83 -13.14
CA LYS A 78 3.59 10.03 -13.31
C LYS A 78 2.84 10.03 -11.96
N PHE A 79 1.59 10.46 -12.00
CA PHE A 79 0.72 10.49 -10.83
C PHE A 79 -0.26 9.32 -10.88
N TYR A 80 -0.53 8.74 -9.74
CA TYR A 80 -1.40 7.58 -9.60
C TYR A 80 -2.62 7.95 -8.79
N ALA A 81 -3.78 7.44 -9.21
CA ALA A 81 -5.05 7.74 -8.55
C ALA A 81 -5.85 6.45 -8.40
N LEU A 82 -6.58 6.36 -7.30
CA LEU A 82 -7.43 5.21 -7.03
C LEU A 82 -8.63 5.22 -7.97
N THR A 83 -8.94 4.07 -8.55
CA THR A 83 -10.13 3.91 -9.39
C THR A 83 -11.30 3.46 -8.52
N LYS A 84 -12.50 3.46 -9.11
CA LYS A 84 -13.68 2.94 -8.44
C LYS A 84 -13.48 1.47 -8.07
N ALA A 85 -12.93 0.68 -8.99
CA ALA A 85 -12.63 -0.73 -8.72
C ALA A 85 -11.60 -0.86 -7.61
N GLY A 86 -10.60 0.01 -7.59
CA GLY A 86 -9.59 0.01 -6.54
C GLY A 86 -10.17 0.35 -5.18
N ARG A 87 -11.13 1.27 -5.16
CA ARG A 87 -11.80 1.63 -3.91
C ARG A 87 -12.57 0.45 -3.33
N LYS A 88 -13.23 -0.31 -4.18
CA LYS A 88 -13.94 -1.52 -3.78
C LYS A 88 -12.96 -2.57 -3.26
N GLN A 89 -11.86 -2.75 -3.98
CA GLN A 89 -10.82 -3.70 -3.57
C GLN A 89 -10.20 -3.30 -2.23
N LEU A 90 -9.98 -2.01 -2.02
CA LEU A 90 -9.42 -1.51 -0.78
C LEU A 90 -10.30 -1.89 0.41
N ARG A 91 -11.63 -1.75 0.27
CA ARG A 91 -12.53 -2.13 1.36
C ARG A 91 -12.44 -3.62 1.68
N ALA A 92 -12.42 -4.46 0.64
CA ALA A 92 -12.32 -5.90 0.83
C ALA A 92 -11.00 -6.30 1.50
N GLU A 93 -9.91 -5.69 1.05
CA GLU A 93 -8.58 -5.97 1.61
C GLU A 93 -8.46 -5.50 3.04
N THR A 94 -9.05 -4.34 3.34
CA THR A 94 -9.03 -3.81 4.70
C THR A 94 -9.77 -4.74 5.66
N GLU A 95 -10.94 -5.20 5.27
CA GLU A 95 -11.71 -6.15 6.10
C GLU A 95 -10.95 -7.44 6.32
N ASN A 96 -10.33 -7.95 5.26
CA ASN A 96 -9.54 -9.18 5.36
C ASN A 96 -8.35 -9.00 6.29
N TRP A 97 -7.66 -7.88 6.15
CA TRP A 97 -6.49 -7.58 7.00
C TRP A 97 -6.90 -7.48 8.47
N GLU A 98 -7.99 -6.78 8.76
CA GLU A 98 -8.45 -6.61 10.12
C GLU A 98 -8.84 -7.93 10.76
N ARG A 99 -9.46 -8.81 9.99
CA ARG A 99 -9.80 -10.14 10.46
C ARG A 99 -8.56 -10.97 10.78
N VAL A 100 -7.59 -10.96 9.85
CA VAL A 100 -6.34 -11.70 10.03
C VAL A 100 -5.55 -11.14 11.21
N ALA A 101 -5.49 -9.82 11.32
CA ALA A 101 -4.78 -9.17 12.43
C ALA A 101 -5.40 -9.56 13.78
N GLY A 102 -6.73 -9.62 13.83
CA GLY A 102 -7.41 -10.05 15.04
C GLY A 102 -7.08 -11.48 15.42
N VAL A 103 -7.08 -12.38 14.44
CA VAL A 103 -6.69 -13.78 14.67
C VAL A 103 -5.24 -13.85 15.12
N MET A 104 -4.37 -13.12 14.44
CA MET A 104 -2.95 -13.10 14.80
C MET A 104 -2.74 -12.66 16.24
N GLY A 105 -3.45 -11.62 16.67
CA GLY A 105 -3.36 -11.15 18.04
C GLY A 105 -3.75 -12.21 19.04
N ARG A 106 -4.81 -12.96 18.76
CA ARG A 106 -5.25 -14.05 19.63
C ARG A 106 -4.26 -15.22 19.66
N VAL A 107 -3.65 -15.50 18.50
CA VAL A 107 -2.64 -16.57 18.42
C VAL A 107 -1.39 -16.19 19.19
N LEU A 108 -0.92 -14.96 19.04
CA LEU A 108 0.31 -14.51 19.66
C LEU A 108 0.14 -14.23 21.15
N HIS A 109 -1.07 -13.85 21.58
CA HIS A 109 -1.35 -13.49 22.96
C HIS A 109 -2.56 -14.27 23.47
N PRO A 110 -2.40 -15.61 23.65
CA PRO A 110 -3.52 -16.42 24.10
C PRO A 110 -3.90 -16.02 25.52
N ARG A 111 -5.19 -16.15 25.82
CA ARG A 111 -5.68 -15.87 27.16
C ARG A 111 -5.14 -16.90 28.14
N THR A 112 -4.58 -16.38 29.25
CA THR A 112 -4.11 -17.24 30.33
C THR A 112 -5.29 -17.75 31.13
N GLY A 113 -5.24 -19.01 31.54
CA GLY A 113 -6.26 -19.57 32.41
C GLY A 113 -7.56 -19.89 31.72
N SER A 114 -7.58 -19.84 30.39
CA SER A 114 -8.79 -20.19 29.66
C SER A 114 -8.74 -21.61 29.16
#